data_9b693d50cd0f78d3b13e3893a0a4e326
#
_entry.id   9b693d50cd0f78d3b13e3893a0a4e326
#
_cell.length_a   1.000
_cell.length_b   1.000
_cell.length_c   1.000
_cell.angle_alpha   90.00
_cell.angle_beta   90.00
_cell.angle_gamma   90.00
#
_symmetry.space_group_name_H-M   'P 1'
#
loop_
_entity.id
_entity.type
_entity.pdbx_description
1 polymer ?
#
loop_
_entity_poly.entity_id
_entity_poly.type
_entity_poly.pdbx_seq_one_letter_code
_entity_poly.pdbx_strand_id
1 'polypeptide(L)'
;MSHDAYSQEITRAAWFVETGQYERATQILARLLAAYPDNANTTYKVMAEAHKSVERFEDAEAEARKALAALPNDPDAHRLLAQALISQDRDPEAERSLRTALELTPEDDSLLSLMSTALTRMGRTEEALIYAREAARLSPDSADNHMLLAMAQMTSNPQAAETALKETLALDPLFEEALLLRSWMLDDRGNHHDAAKALAAYTTQTSDYETSRHMVDAFLMKLAGNAPLGLWGSAILTMLLLPLVRTMNLPGSFLLLPLILAAIPTYQSTNSRIRAFRRAFTDRSRRILRSFIRTHRFLSLWAASAVVLWMGLVIGTVCAIRGTDAVLIIMAGASLGHLALGWIVLRIIPFIRRRNA
;
A
#
# COMPACT_ATOMS: atom_id res chain seq x y z
N MET A 1 29.92 -29.88 30.95
CA MET A 1 29.11 -30.26 29.76
C MET A 1 29.91 -29.85 28.57
N SER A 2 29.92 -30.68 27.50
CA SER A 2 30.79 -30.48 26.34
C SER A 2 30.24 -29.36 25.43
N HIS A 3 31.10 -28.75 24.60
CA HIS A 3 30.72 -27.79 23.58
C HIS A 3 29.64 -28.32 22.64
N ASP A 4 29.65 -29.64 22.39
CA ASP A 4 28.63 -30.33 21.60
C ASP A 4 27.22 -30.26 22.23
N ALA A 5 27.11 -30.31 23.57
CA ALA A 5 25.82 -30.18 24.24
C ALA A 5 25.21 -28.80 24.12
N TYR A 6 26.04 -27.73 24.14
CA TYR A 6 25.58 -26.36 23.87
C TYR A 6 25.07 -26.23 22.44
N SER A 7 25.87 -26.71 21.46
CA SER A 7 25.53 -26.63 20.04
C SER A 7 24.22 -27.35 19.71
N GLN A 8 23.95 -28.50 20.32
CA GLN A 8 22.69 -29.22 20.14
C GLN A 8 21.49 -28.48 20.73
N GLU A 9 21.62 -27.95 21.96
CA GLU A 9 20.50 -27.28 22.62
C GLU A 9 20.22 -25.89 22.01
N ILE A 10 21.23 -25.15 21.52
CA ILE A 10 21.00 -23.86 20.84
C ILE A 10 20.32 -24.08 19.49
N THR A 11 20.73 -25.09 18.71
CA THR A 11 20.06 -25.47 17.47
C THR A 11 18.60 -25.89 17.70
N ARG A 12 18.37 -26.64 18.78
CA ARG A 12 17.02 -27.02 19.18
C ARG A 12 16.16 -25.83 19.58
N ALA A 13 16.74 -24.86 20.29
CA ALA A 13 16.03 -23.61 20.63
C ALA A 13 15.68 -22.79 19.36
N ALA A 14 16.62 -22.67 18.43
CA ALA A 14 16.40 -22.01 17.13
C ALA A 14 15.26 -22.70 16.35
N TRP A 15 15.26 -24.01 16.28
CA TRP A 15 14.18 -24.76 15.64
C TRP A 15 12.81 -24.52 16.31
N PHE A 16 12.74 -24.38 17.65
CA PHE A 16 11.52 -24.02 18.34
C PHE A 16 11.07 -22.59 18.01
N VAL A 17 11.99 -21.64 17.78
CA VAL A 17 11.67 -20.30 17.29
C VAL A 17 11.04 -20.37 15.89
N GLU A 18 11.66 -21.07 14.96
CA GLU A 18 11.17 -21.24 13.59
C GLU A 18 9.80 -21.93 13.52
N THR A 19 9.53 -22.84 14.45
CA THR A 19 8.24 -23.57 14.52
C THR A 19 7.20 -22.88 15.41
N GLY A 20 7.45 -21.63 15.83
CA GLY A 20 6.52 -20.81 16.62
C GLY A 20 6.31 -21.29 18.08
N GLN A 21 7.21 -22.12 18.62
CA GLN A 21 7.10 -22.66 19.97
C GLN A 21 7.90 -21.81 20.97
N TYR A 22 7.51 -20.53 21.07
CA TYR A 22 8.20 -19.48 21.83
C TYR A 22 8.55 -19.88 23.28
N GLU A 23 7.60 -20.42 24.04
CA GLU A 23 7.82 -20.76 25.48
C GLU A 23 8.87 -21.85 25.64
N ARG A 24 8.92 -22.83 24.73
CA ARG A 24 9.94 -23.88 24.74
C ARG A 24 11.31 -23.34 24.40
N ALA A 25 11.38 -22.46 23.39
CA ALA A 25 12.62 -21.82 23.00
C ALA A 25 13.21 -21.03 24.17
N THR A 26 12.43 -20.14 24.78
CA THR A 26 12.88 -19.25 25.87
C THR A 26 13.29 -20.02 27.12
N GLN A 27 12.63 -21.13 27.47
CA GLN A 27 13.03 -22.01 28.58
C GLN A 27 14.40 -22.67 28.37
N ILE A 28 14.70 -23.11 27.13
CA ILE A 28 16.00 -23.68 26.77
C ILE A 28 17.06 -22.57 26.83
N LEU A 29 16.80 -21.41 26.22
CA LEU A 29 17.73 -20.28 26.15
C LEU A 29 18.09 -19.74 27.54
N ALA A 30 17.11 -19.64 28.47
CA ALA A 30 17.38 -19.23 29.85
C ALA A 30 18.33 -20.21 30.55
N ARG A 31 18.16 -21.52 30.34
CA ARG A 31 19.08 -22.55 30.89
C ARG A 31 20.46 -22.46 30.29
N LEU A 32 20.55 -22.20 28.97
CA LEU A 32 21.83 -22.05 28.27
C LEU A 32 22.62 -20.85 28.78
N LEU A 33 21.97 -19.69 29.01
CA LEU A 33 22.62 -18.52 29.57
C LEU A 33 23.23 -18.80 30.95
N ALA A 34 22.51 -19.55 31.82
CA ALA A 34 23.01 -19.90 33.14
C ALA A 34 24.16 -20.92 33.10
N ALA A 35 24.11 -21.87 32.16
CA ALA A 35 25.09 -22.95 32.03
C ALA A 35 26.34 -22.59 31.22
N TYR A 36 26.21 -21.64 30.26
CA TYR A 36 27.27 -21.31 29.28
C TYR A 36 27.40 -19.79 29.10
N PRO A 37 27.86 -19.05 30.12
CA PRO A 37 27.98 -17.59 30.08
C PRO A 37 28.94 -17.10 28.96
N ASP A 38 29.94 -17.89 28.59
CA ASP A 38 30.91 -17.58 27.54
C ASP A 38 30.24 -17.58 26.13
N ASN A 39 29.10 -18.24 25.98
CA ASN A 39 28.30 -18.28 24.76
C ASN A 39 27.09 -17.32 24.80
N ALA A 40 27.09 -16.35 25.71
CA ALA A 40 25.98 -15.45 25.96
C ALA A 40 25.55 -14.65 24.69
N ASN A 41 26.52 -14.19 23.88
CA ASN A 41 26.24 -13.48 22.62
C ASN A 41 25.30 -14.30 21.70
N THR A 42 25.66 -15.55 21.39
CA THR A 42 24.83 -16.40 20.53
C THR A 42 23.46 -16.70 21.14
N THR A 43 23.41 -16.93 22.45
CA THR A 43 22.14 -17.19 23.15
C THR A 43 21.23 -15.96 23.14
N TYR A 44 21.77 -14.76 23.35
CA TYR A 44 21.01 -13.50 23.24
C TYR A 44 20.50 -13.25 21.81
N LYS A 45 21.30 -13.57 20.79
CA LYS A 45 20.81 -13.46 19.39
C LYS A 45 19.59 -14.34 19.13
N VAL A 46 19.62 -15.61 19.58
CA VAL A 46 18.45 -16.50 19.42
C VAL A 46 17.26 -16.04 20.27
N MET A 47 17.50 -15.44 21.46
CA MET A 47 16.43 -14.83 22.26
C MET A 47 15.81 -13.63 21.54
N ALA A 48 16.62 -12.77 20.92
CA ALA A 48 16.12 -11.64 20.15
C ALA A 48 15.25 -12.10 18.97
N GLU A 49 15.67 -13.14 18.23
CA GLU A 49 14.85 -13.77 17.20
C GLU A 49 13.53 -14.35 17.76
N ALA A 50 13.58 -15.02 18.93
CA ALA A 50 12.40 -15.55 19.58
C ALA A 50 11.40 -14.45 19.94
N HIS A 51 11.87 -13.34 20.51
CA HIS A 51 11.01 -12.19 20.82
C HIS A 51 10.43 -11.56 19.56
N LYS A 52 11.24 -11.42 18.50
CA LYS A 52 10.78 -10.89 17.21
C LYS A 52 9.67 -11.75 16.59
N SER A 53 9.78 -13.09 16.66
CA SER A 53 8.78 -14.02 16.09
C SER A 53 7.39 -13.92 16.74
N VAL A 54 7.28 -13.30 17.91
CA VAL A 54 6.03 -13.03 18.62
C VAL A 54 5.74 -11.53 18.78
N GLU A 55 6.36 -10.71 17.93
CA GLU A 55 6.17 -9.26 17.83
C GLU A 55 6.51 -8.48 19.13
N ARG A 56 7.37 -9.04 19.98
CA ARG A 56 7.87 -8.38 21.21
C ARG A 56 9.14 -7.61 20.89
N PHE A 57 9.02 -6.53 20.12
CA PHE A 57 10.17 -5.83 19.53
C PHE A 57 11.06 -5.11 20.55
N GLU A 58 10.50 -4.60 21.65
CA GLU A 58 11.28 -4.00 22.76
C GLU A 58 12.14 -5.04 23.47
N ASP A 59 11.60 -6.24 23.68
CA ASP A 59 12.37 -7.33 24.27
C ASP A 59 13.45 -7.83 23.31
N ALA A 60 13.13 -7.93 22.00
CA ALA A 60 14.11 -8.27 20.97
C ALA A 60 15.26 -7.26 20.91
N GLU A 61 14.96 -5.96 21.00
CA GLU A 61 15.96 -4.89 21.11
C GLU A 61 16.85 -5.07 22.35
N ALA A 62 16.24 -5.33 23.52
CA ALA A 62 16.97 -5.51 24.76
C ALA A 62 17.95 -6.69 24.68
N GLU A 63 17.53 -7.81 24.09
CA GLU A 63 18.39 -8.98 23.91
C GLU A 63 19.49 -8.76 22.88
N ALA A 64 19.20 -8.08 21.77
CA ALA A 64 20.23 -7.70 20.77
C ALA A 64 21.29 -6.77 21.38
N ARG A 65 20.89 -5.83 22.25
CA ARG A 65 21.85 -4.98 22.99
C ARG A 65 22.71 -5.77 23.97
N LYS A 66 22.17 -6.80 24.63
CA LYS A 66 22.97 -7.70 25.49
C LYS A 66 23.95 -8.52 24.65
N ALA A 67 23.55 -8.98 23.46
CA ALA A 67 24.47 -9.64 22.53
C ALA A 67 25.63 -8.73 22.16
N LEU A 68 25.37 -7.46 21.81
CA LEU A 68 26.40 -6.46 21.50
C LEU A 68 27.25 -6.09 22.73
N ALA A 69 26.70 -6.11 23.93
CA ALA A 69 27.49 -5.93 25.13
C ALA A 69 28.50 -7.07 25.36
N ALA A 70 28.14 -8.29 24.97
CA ALA A 70 29.05 -9.45 25.01
C ALA A 70 30.05 -9.46 23.84
N LEU A 71 29.62 -9.07 22.63
CA LEU A 71 30.47 -8.99 21.43
C LEU A 71 30.10 -7.74 20.61
N PRO A 72 30.79 -6.60 20.81
CA PRO A 72 30.44 -5.31 20.18
C PRO A 72 30.51 -5.29 18.66
N ASN A 73 31.37 -6.10 18.05
CA ASN A 73 31.59 -6.16 16.61
C ASN A 73 30.93 -7.39 15.98
N ASP A 74 29.73 -7.73 16.42
CA ASP A 74 28.95 -8.82 15.82
C ASP A 74 27.93 -8.24 14.82
N PRO A 75 28.12 -8.44 13.49
CA PRO A 75 27.21 -7.91 12.47
C PRO A 75 25.80 -8.48 12.59
N ASP A 76 25.64 -9.75 12.99
CA ASP A 76 24.33 -10.35 13.22
C ASP A 76 23.56 -9.70 14.39
N ALA A 77 24.26 -9.39 15.48
CA ALA A 77 23.64 -8.70 16.62
C ALA A 77 23.22 -7.28 16.23
N HIS A 78 24.01 -6.57 15.43
CA HIS A 78 23.63 -5.29 14.85
C HIS A 78 22.45 -5.40 13.90
N ARG A 79 22.38 -6.46 13.08
CA ARG A 79 21.24 -6.77 12.20
C ARG A 79 19.95 -6.96 13.00
N LEU A 80 19.99 -7.77 14.05
CA LEU A 80 18.85 -8.02 14.93
C LEU A 80 18.37 -6.75 15.66
N LEU A 81 19.32 -5.95 16.15
CA LEU A 81 19.01 -4.64 16.74
C LEU A 81 18.31 -3.73 15.73
N ALA A 82 18.80 -3.66 14.50
CA ALA A 82 18.21 -2.84 13.46
C ALA A 82 16.81 -3.32 13.08
N GLN A 83 16.60 -4.62 12.95
CA GLN A 83 15.27 -5.18 12.68
C GLN A 83 14.26 -4.82 13.78
N ALA A 84 14.65 -4.97 15.06
CA ALA A 84 13.81 -4.60 16.18
C ALA A 84 13.48 -3.10 16.20
N LEU A 85 14.45 -2.24 15.88
CA LEU A 85 14.27 -0.78 15.80
C LEU A 85 13.36 -0.36 14.63
N ILE A 86 13.51 -0.99 13.44
CA ILE A 86 12.63 -0.73 12.29
C ILE A 86 11.18 -1.08 12.63
N SER A 87 10.97 -2.21 13.32
CA SER A 87 9.62 -2.63 13.75
C SER A 87 8.99 -1.70 14.80
N GLN A 88 9.81 -0.89 15.48
CA GLN A 88 9.39 0.14 16.44
C GLN A 88 9.32 1.55 15.81
N ASP A 89 9.40 1.71 14.48
CA ASP A 89 9.45 2.98 13.77
C ASP A 89 10.64 3.88 14.16
N ARG A 90 11.74 3.29 14.66
CA ARG A 90 12.97 3.98 15.07
C ARG A 90 14.06 3.87 13.99
N ASP A 91 13.69 4.16 12.74
CA ASP A 91 14.53 4.00 11.55
C ASP A 91 15.90 4.74 11.62
N PRO A 92 16.04 5.97 12.21
CA PRO A 92 17.34 6.61 12.34
C PRO A 92 18.31 5.89 13.28
N GLU A 93 17.82 5.16 14.26
CA GLU A 93 18.66 4.35 15.15
C GLU A 93 19.04 3.03 14.48
N ALA A 94 18.13 2.44 13.73
CA ALA A 94 18.40 1.27 12.90
C ALA A 94 19.50 1.56 11.85
N GLU A 95 19.43 2.71 11.15
CA GLU A 95 20.47 3.14 10.20
C GLU A 95 21.87 3.14 10.82
N ARG A 96 22.01 3.68 12.06
CA ARG A 96 23.31 3.71 12.75
C ARG A 96 23.85 2.30 13.02
N SER A 97 22.98 1.39 13.48
CA SER A 97 23.35 0.00 13.73
C SER A 97 23.75 -0.73 12.44
N LEU A 98 22.98 -0.51 11.36
CA LEU A 98 23.27 -1.09 10.03
C LEU A 98 24.56 -0.57 9.42
N ARG A 99 24.89 0.70 9.59
CA ARG A 99 26.18 1.23 9.15
C ARG A 99 27.35 0.50 9.80
N THR A 100 27.30 0.30 11.12
CA THR A 100 28.35 -0.46 11.82
C THR A 100 28.40 -1.90 11.32
N ALA A 101 27.28 -2.55 11.08
CA ALA A 101 27.24 -3.91 10.54
C ALA A 101 27.84 -3.99 9.12
N LEU A 102 27.51 -3.04 8.25
CA LEU A 102 28.02 -2.97 6.87
C LEU A 102 29.51 -2.60 6.79
N GLU A 103 30.05 -1.90 7.80
CA GLU A 103 31.51 -1.71 7.91
C GLU A 103 32.23 -3.04 8.20
N LEU A 104 31.58 -3.98 8.89
CA LEU A 104 32.12 -5.30 9.22
C LEU A 104 31.91 -6.31 8.08
N THR A 105 30.73 -6.26 7.43
CA THR A 105 30.31 -7.16 6.35
C THR A 105 29.68 -6.39 5.21
N PRO A 106 30.47 -5.76 4.31
CA PRO A 106 29.93 -4.88 3.26
C PRO A 106 29.07 -5.57 2.19
N GLU A 107 29.29 -6.87 1.97
CA GLU A 107 28.61 -7.68 0.93
C GLU A 107 27.50 -8.57 1.51
N ASP A 108 26.89 -8.18 2.62
CA ASP A 108 25.74 -8.86 3.19
C ASP A 108 24.45 -8.27 2.62
N ASP A 109 23.78 -9.01 1.76
CA ASP A 109 22.54 -8.58 1.08
C ASP A 109 21.39 -8.34 2.07
N SER A 110 21.32 -9.06 3.19
CA SER A 110 20.33 -8.86 4.25
C SER A 110 20.51 -7.50 4.95
N LEU A 111 21.76 -7.11 5.24
CA LEU A 111 22.05 -5.79 5.82
C LEU A 111 21.76 -4.65 4.84
N LEU A 112 22.12 -4.84 3.56
CA LEU A 112 21.81 -3.88 2.48
C LEU A 112 20.30 -3.72 2.30
N SER A 113 19.54 -4.79 2.36
CA SER A 113 18.07 -4.78 2.27
C SER A 113 17.43 -4.05 3.44
N LEU A 114 17.90 -4.28 4.65
CA LEU A 114 17.44 -3.57 5.85
C LEU A 114 17.80 -2.08 5.79
N MET A 115 18.98 -1.73 5.30
CA MET A 115 19.39 -0.34 5.10
C MET A 115 18.48 0.36 4.08
N SER A 116 18.18 -0.29 2.95
CA SER A 116 17.23 0.21 1.96
C SER A 116 15.85 0.42 2.55
N THR A 117 15.38 -0.52 3.37
CA THR A 117 14.08 -0.43 4.07
C THR A 117 14.04 0.78 5.00
N ALA A 118 15.02 0.94 5.88
CA ALA A 118 15.10 2.06 6.82
C ALA A 118 15.14 3.41 6.10
N LEU A 119 15.96 3.53 5.04
CA LEU A 119 16.07 4.75 4.23
C LEU A 119 14.77 5.07 3.48
N THR A 120 14.08 4.06 2.94
CA THR A 120 12.78 4.23 2.27
C THR A 120 11.73 4.77 3.25
N ARG A 121 11.66 4.24 4.46
CA ARG A 121 10.74 4.69 5.52
C ARG A 121 11.04 6.12 5.97
N MET A 122 12.30 6.52 5.98
CA MET A 122 12.73 7.90 6.22
C MET A 122 12.52 8.84 5.02
N GLY A 123 12.04 8.36 3.87
CA GLY A 123 11.84 9.16 2.66
C GLY A 123 13.12 9.46 1.86
N ARG A 124 14.26 8.83 2.23
CA ARG A 124 15.56 8.98 1.54
C ARG A 124 15.68 7.98 0.38
N THR A 125 14.75 8.05 -0.56
CA THR A 125 14.53 7.05 -1.62
C THR A 125 15.72 6.89 -2.57
N GLU A 126 16.46 7.96 -2.89
CA GLU A 126 17.65 7.88 -3.76
C GLU A 126 18.79 7.10 -3.11
N GLU A 127 18.98 7.28 -1.81
CA GLU A 127 19.98 6.51 -1.06
C GLU A 127 19.52 5.05 -0.89
N ALA A 128 18.24 4.84 -0.58
CA ALA A 128 17.67 3.51 -0.49
C ALA A 128 17.87 2.70 -1.79
N LEU A 129 17.71 3.36 -2.95
CA LEU A 129 17.90 2.75 -4.25
C LEU A 129 19.32 2.21 -4.47
N ILE A 130 20.36 2.85 -3.92
CA ILE A 130 21.74 2.38 -4.02
C ILE A 130 21.86 1.02 -3.32
N TYR A 131 21.37 0.92 -2.08
CA TYR A 131 21.44 -0.30 -1.29
C TYR A 131 20.54 -1.41 -1.86
N ALA A 132 19.32 -1.08 -2.33
CA ALA A 132 18.43 -2.05 -2.95
C ALA A 132 19.02 -2.67 -4.22
N ARG A 133 19.71 -1.87 -5.07
CA ARG A 133 20.40 -2.38 -6.26
C ARG A 133 21.52 -3.33 -5.90
N GLU A 134 22.30 -2.98 -4.88
CA GLU A 134 23.42 -3.81 -4.46
C GLU A 134 22.93 -5.13 -3.84
N ALA A 135 21.87 -5.09 -3.02
CA ALA A 135 21.23 -6.30 -2.49
C ALA A 135 20.73 -7.23 -3.60
N ALA A 136 20.02 -6.68 -4.61
CA ALA A 136 19.54 -7.47 -5.75
C ALA A 136 20.68 -7.98 -6.65
N ARG A 137 21.83 -7.29 -6.70
CA ARG A 137 23.02 -7.73 -7.43
C ARG A 137 23.69 -8.92 -6.73
N LEU A 138 23.76 -8.90 -5.39
CA LEU A 138 24.37 -9.97 -4.60
C LEU A 138 23.52 -11.23 -4.54
N SER A 139 22.19 -11.06 -4.43
CA SER A 139 21.23 -12.14 -4.35
C SER A 139 20.10 -11.95 -5.40
N PRO A 140 20.37 -12.26 -6.69
CA PRO A 140 19.44 -12.03 -7.79
C PRO A 140 18.25 -12.99 -7.80
N ASP A 141 18.27 -14.04 -7.00
CA ASP A 141 17.22 -15.00 -6.78
C ASP A 141 16.34 -14.68 -5.55
N SER A 142 16.60 -13.56 -4.87
CA SER A 142 15.78 -13.09 -3.77
C SER A 142 14.59 -12.23 -4.25
N ALA A 143 13.38 -12.75 -4.09
CA ALA A 143 12.15 -12.00 -4.38
C ALA A 143 12.04 -10.73 -3.52
N ASP A 144 12.46 -10.79 -2.25
CA ASP A 144 12.46 -9.65 -1.32
C ASP A 144 13.36 -8.51 -1.83
N ASN A 145 14.57 -8.82 -2.34
CA ASN A 145 15.48 -7.81 -2.85
C ASN A 145 14.94 -7.11 -4.10
N HIS A 146 14.30 -7.85 -5.01
CA HIS A 146 13.61 -7.27 -6.17
C HIS A 146 12.39 -6.44 -5.76
N MET A 147 11.66 -6.84 -4.70
CA MET A 147 10.56 -6.06 -4.16
C MET A 147 11.03 -4.72 -3.57
N LEU A 148 12.11 -4.73 -2.79
CA LEU A 148 12.73 -3.50 -2.26
C LEU A 148 13.21 -2.58 -3.37
N LEU A 149 13.82 -3.14 -4.42
CA LEU A 149 14.22 -2.39 -5.61
C LEU A 149 13.02 -1.74 -6.30
N ALA A 150 11.90 -2.45 -6.43
CA ALA A 150 10.66 -1.91 -6.98
C ALA A 150 10.13 -0.75 -6.14
N MET A 151 10.09 -0.90 -4.81
CA MET A 151 9.63 0.14 -3.88
C MET A 151 10.50 1.40 -3.97
N ALA A 152 11.83 1.26 -3.98
CA ALA A 152 12.75 2.38 -4.10
C ALA A 152 12.66 3.12 -5.45
N GLN A 153 12.26 2.41 -6.53
CA GLN A 153 12.11 2.99 -7.88
C GLN A 153 10.71 3.55 -8.16
N MET A 154 9.72 3.27 -7.30
CA MET A 154 8.31 3.54 -7.59
C MET A 154 8.03 5.00 -7.96
N THR A 155 8.67 5.95 -7.28
CA THR A 155 8.47 7.40 -7.52
C THR A 155 9.40 7.96 -8.58
N SER A 156 10.65 7.52 -8.63
CA SER A 156 11.68 8.06 -9.54
C SER A 156 11.64 7.44 -10.94
N ASN A 157 11.37 6.13 -11.02
CA ASN A 157 11.31 5.40 -12.29
C ASN A 157 10.25 4.28 -12.27
N PRO A 158 8.95 4.60 -12.49
CA PRO A 158 7.88 3.61 -12.42
C PRO A 158 8.00 2.46 -13.44
N GLN A 159 8.71 2.64 -14.56
CA GLN A 159 8.95 1.57 -15.52
C GLN A 159 9.96 0.54 -14.99
N ALA A 160 11.03 1.01 -14.37
CA ALA A 160 12.00 0.14 -13.73
C ALA A 160 11.40 -0.59 -12.52
N ALA A 161 10.56 0.10 -11.73
CA ALA A 161 9.80 -0.52 -10.65
C ALA A 161 8.90 -1.67 -11.14
N GLU A 162 8.21 -1.48 -12.28
CA GLU A 162 7.40 -2.56 -12.88
C GLU A 162 8.25 -3.76 -13.30
N THR A 163 9.47 -3.51 -13.81
CA THR A 163 10.39 -4.60 -14.18
C THR A 163 10.82 -5.37 -12.93
N ALA A 164 11.23 -4.68 -11.87
CA ALA A 164 11.60 -5.32 -10.62
C ALA A 164 10.42 -6.11 -9.99
N LEU A 165 9.18 -5.59 -10.06
CA LEU A 165 7.99 -6.34 -9.64
C LEU A 165 7.73 -7.58 -10.48
N LYS A 166 8.04 -7.57 -11.77
CA LYS A 166 7.93 -8.77 -12.62
C LYS A 166 8.95 -9.83 -12.20
N GLU A 167 10.18 -9.43 -11.87
CA GLU A 167 11.19 -10.34 -11.34
C GLU A 167 10.76 -10.91 -9.98
N THR A 168 10.28 -10.07 -9.05
CA THR A 168 9.69 -10.52 -7.78
C THR A 168 8.65 -11.63 -8.01
N LEU A 169 7.67 -11.38 -8.90
CA LEU A 169 6.58 -12.32 -9.19
C LEU A 169 6.99 -13.50 -10.07
N ALA A 170 8.14 -13.45 -10.73
CA ALA A 170 8.72 -14.59 -11.42
C ALA A 170 9.40 -15.54 -10.42
N LEU A 171 10.04 -15.02 -9.39
CA LEU A 171 10.66 -15.76 -8.31
C LEU A 171 9.62 -16.31 -7.31
N ASP A 172 8.71 -15.44 -6.88
CA ASP A 172 7.57 -15.82 -6.05
C ASP A 172 6.26 -15.28 -6.64
N PRO A 173 5.50 -16.11 -7.38
CA PRO A 173 4.21 -15.72 -7.98
C PRO A 173 3.12 -15.34 -6.97
N LEU A 174 3.33 -15.67 -5.69
CA LEU A 174 2.37 -15.47 -4.61
C LEU A 174 2.78 -14.34 -3.66
N PHE A 175 3.84 -13.60 -3.97
CA PHE A 175 4.34 -12.50 -3.14
C PHE A 175 3.25 -11.41 -3.00
N GLU A 176 2.67 -11.34 -1.80
CA GLU A 176 1.44 -10.57 -1.56
C GLU A 176 1.64 -9.08 -1.83
N GLU A 177 2.70 -8.47 -1.31
CA GLU A 177 2.98 -7.06 -1.46
C GLU A 177 3.28 -6.67 -2.92
N ALA A 178 3.93 -7.57 -3.68
CA ALA A 178 4.20 -7.35 -5.09
C ALA A 178 2.93 -7.39 -5.94
N LEU A 179 2.01 -8.30 -5.65
CA LEU A 179 0.69 -8.38 -6.31
C LEU A 179 -0.11 -7.10 -6.04
N LEU A 180 -0.08 -6.62 -4.80
CA LEU A 180 -0.77 -5.42 -4.37
C LEU A 180 -0.18 -4.17 -5.04
N LEU A 181 1.14 -3.98 -4.97
CA LEU A 181 1.83 -2.84 -5.58
C LEU A 181 1.63 -2.82 -7.10
N ARG A 182 1.72 -3.98 -7.75
CA ARG A 182 1.45 -4.12 -9.18
C ARG A 182 0.02 -3.74 -9.54
N SER A 183 -0.96 -4.15 -8.72
CA SER A 183 -2.36 -3.76 -8.93
C SER A 183 -2.51 -2.23 -8.91
N TRP A 184 -1.89 -1.55 -7.96
CA TRP A 184 -1.91 -0.09 -7.87
C TRP A 184 -1.27 0.60 -9.08
N MET A 185 -0.08 0.18 -9.46
CA MET A 185 0.65 0.76 -10.59
C MET A 185 -0.09 0.59 -11.91
N LEU A 186 -0.71 -0.58 -12.12
CA LEU A 186 -1.50 -0.86 -13.32
C LEU A 186 -2.81 -0.05 -13.34
N ASP A 187 -3.46 0.12 -12.19
CA ASP A 187 -4.69 0.92 -12.10
C ASP A 187 -4.44 2.40 -12.38
N ASP A 188 -3.36 2.97 -11.86
CA ASP A 188 -2.98 4.36 -12.09
C ASP A 188 -2.63 4.64 -13.56
N ARG A 189 -2.10 3.65 -14.29
CA ARG A 189 -1.86 3.72 -15.74
C ARG A 189 -3.09 3.45 -16.60
N GLY A 190 -4.25 3.22 -15.99
CA GLY A 190 -5.48 2.91 -16.69
C GLY A 190 -5.60 1.47 -17.19
N ASN A 191 -4.64 0.60 -16.90
CA ASN A 191 -4.71 -0.84 -17.19
C ASN A 191 -5.53 -1.58 -16.14
N HIS A 192 -6.82 -1.23 -16.06
CA HIS A 192 -7.72 -1.75 -15.02
C HIS A 192 -7.95 -3.27 -15.12
N HIS A 193 -7.72 -3.88 -16.29
CA HIS A 193 -7.89 -5.32 -16.46
C HIS A 193 -6.82 -6.09 -15.68
N ASP A 194 -5.55 -5.77 -15.91
CA ASP A 194 -4.45 -6.45 -15.26
C ASP A 194 -4.35 -6.05 -13.78
N ALA A 195 -4.72 -4.81 -13.43
CA ALA A 195 -4.85 -4.38 -12.04
C ALA A 195 -5.86 -5.23 -11.26
N ALA A 196 -7.06 -5.42 -11.81
CA ALA A 196 -8.08 -6.25 -11.16
C ALA A 196 -7.67 -7.73 -11.08
N LYS A 197 -6.93 -8.24 -12.08
CA LYS A 197 -6.38 -9.61 -12.08
C LYS A 197 -5.32 -9.79 -10.98
N ALA A 198 -4.40 -8.85 -10.83
CA ALA A 198 -3.39 -8.87 -9.76
C ALA A 198 -4.05 -8.81 -8.36
N LEU A 199 -5.05 -7.94 -8.19
CA LEU A 199 -5.82 -7.85 -6.95
C LEU A 199 -6.60 -9.13 -6.65
N ALA A 200 -7.17 -9.79 -7.66
CA ALA A 200 -7.86 -11.06 -7.48
C ALA A 200 -6.91 -12.18 -7.07
N ALA A 201 -5.69 -12.23 -7.65
CA ALA A 201 -4.64 -13.15 -7.24
C ALA A 201 -4.26 -12.92 -5.77
N TYR A 202 -4.01 -11.69 -5.35
CA TYR A 202 -3.76 -11.32 -3.96
C TYR A 202 -4.87 -11.85 -3.02
N THR A 203 -6.14 -11.57 -3.32
CA THR A 203 -7.27 -11.98 -2.47
C THR A 203 -7.54 -13.48 -2.39
N THR A 204 -6.88 -14.28 -3.23
CA THR A 204 -6.95 -15.76 -3.17
C THR A 204 -5.84 -16.37 -2.35
N GLN A 205 -4.76 -15.64 -2.12
CA GLN A 205 -3.57 -16.13 -1.43
C GLN A 205 -3.54 -15.72 0.04
N THR A 206 -3.87 -14.46 0.33
CA THR A 206 -3.81 -13.99 1.72
C THR A 206 -4.90 -14.62 2.57
N SER A 207 -4.51 -15.07 3.76
CA SER A 207 -5.43 -15.54 4.80
C SER A 207 -6.11 -14.37 5.53
N ASP A 208 -5.56 -13.16 5.44
CA ASP A 208 -6.11 -11.94 6.04
C ASP A 208 -7.30 -11.41 5.22
N TYR A 209 -8.49 -11.84 5.65
CA TYR A 209 -9.75 -11.42 5.04
C TYR A 209 -10.00 -9.91 5.16
N GLU A 210 -9.62 -9.28 6.28
CA GLU A 210 -9.89 -7.85 6.52
C GLU A 210 -9.01 -6.99 5.60
N THR A 211 -7.72 -7.29 5.51
CA THR A 211 -6.81 -6.57 4.59
C THR A 211 -7.22 -6.77 3.14
N SER A 212 -7.55 -8.01 2.73
CA SER A 212 -8.07 -8.29 1.39
C SER A 212 -9.31 -7.48 1.06
N ARG A 213 -10.24 -7.38 2.02
CA ARG A 213 -11.45 -6.60 1.88
C ARG A 213 -11.18 -5.12 1.74
N HIS A 214 -10.27 -4.57 2.58
CA HIS A 214 -9.88 -3.16 2.49
C HIS A 214 -9.28 -2.80 1.13
N MET A 215 -8.47 -3.68 0.55
CA MET A 215 -7.85 -3.47 -0.75
C MET A 215 -8.87 -3.50 -1.90
N VAL A 216 -9.78 -4.45 -1.88
CA VAL A 216 -10.89 -4.50 -2.85
C VAL A 216 -11.81 -3.28 -2.69
N ASP A 217 -12.08 -2.87 -1.45
CA ASP A 217 -12.86 -1.67 -1.16
C ASP A 217 -12.15 -0.41 -1.68
N ALA A 218 -10.83 -0.28 -1.52
CA ALA A 218 -10.05 0.83 -2.06
C ALA A 218 -10.11 0.89 -3.61
N PHE A 219 -9.99 -0.25 -4.29
CA PHE A 219 -10.14 -0.34 -5.73
C PHE A 219 -11.56 0.08 -6.19
N LEU A 220 -12.59 -0.36 -5.47
CA LEU A 220 -13.98 0.01 -5.77
C LEU A 220 -14.29 1.47 -5.39
N MET A 221 -13.64 2.04 -4.35
CA MET A 221 -13.79 3.46 -4.00
C MET A 221 -13.34 4.39 -5.12
N LYS A 222 -12.28 4.04 -5.84
CA LYS A 222 -11.85 4.79 -7.04
C LYS A 222 -12.95 4.82 -8.13
N LEU A 223 -13.79 3.77 -8.24
CA LEU A 223 -14.96 3.78 -9.13
C LEU A 223 -16.01 4.82 -8.70
N ALA A 224 -16.30 4.87 -7.40
CA ALA A 224 -17.27 5.82 -6.85
C ALA A 224 -16.76 7.28 -6.90
N GLY A 225 -15.44 7.49 -6.76
CA GLY A 225 -14.83 8.83 -6.78
C GLY A 225 -14.73 9.47 -8.17
N ASN A 226 -14.62 8.69 -9.23
CA ASN A 226 -14.44 9.23 -10.58
C ASN A 226 -15.72 9.80 -11.21
N ALA A 227 -16.88 9.24 -10.91
CA ALA A 227 -18.16 9.71 -11.45
C ALA A 227 -18.49 11.18 -11.09
N PRO A 228 -18.32 11.62 -9.82
CA PRO A 228 -18.54 13.01 -9.44
C PRO A 228 -17.59 14.01 -10.09
N LEU A 229 -16.33 13.65 -10.39
CA LEU A 229 -15.37 14.55 -11.02
C LEU A 229 -15.81 15.03 -12.38
N GLY A 230 -16.37 14.15 -13.21
CA GLY A 230 -16.94 14.51 -14.48
C GLY A 230 -18.14 15.47 -14.34
N LEU A 231 -19.00 15.23 -13.34
CA LEU A 231 -20.13 16.12 -13.03
C LEU A 231 -19.65 17.53 -12.66
N TRP A 232 -18.68 17.64 -11.75
CA TRP A 232 -18.21 18.94 -11.27
C TRP A 232 -17.50 19.73 -12.37
N GLY A 233 -16.62 19.07 -13.13
CA GLY A 233 -15.93 19.70 -14.26
C GLY A 233 -16.91 20.20 -15.31
N SER A 234 -17.94 19.41 -15.67
CA SER A 234 -18.95 19.81 -16.63
C SER A 234 -19.84 20.95 -16.12
N ALA A 235 -20.21 20.93 -14.83
CA ALA A 235 -21.00 22.00 -14.22
C ALA A 235 -20.27 23.35 -14.24
N ILE A 236 -19.02 23.37 -13.78
CA ILE A 236 -18.19 24.59 -13.77
C ILE A 236 -18.01 25.12 -15.19
N LEU A 237 -17.63 24.26 -16.14
CA LEU A 237 -17.34 24.68 -17.50
C LEU A 237 -18.61 25.15 -18.23
N THR A 238 -19.76 24.52 -17.99
CA THR A 238 -21.05 24.97 -18.55
C THR A 238 -21.44 26.35 -18.01
N MET A 239 -21.23 26.59 -16.70
CA MET A 239 -21.49 27.91 -16.10
C MET A 239 -20.57 28.99 -16.67
N LEU A 240 -19.29 28.69 -16.93
CA LEU A 240 -18.34 29.63 -17.51
C LEU A 240 -18.66 29.92 -18.99
N LEU A 241 -19.17 28.93 -19.73
CA LEU A 241 -19.54 29.09 -21.13
C LEU A 241 -20.87 29.81 -21.34
N LEU A 242 -21.78 29.78 -20.40
CA LEU A 242 -23.11 30.39 -20.53
C LEU A 242 -23.04 31.89 -20.88
N PRO A 243 -22.32 32.77 -20.16
CA PRO A 243 -22.20 34.17 -20.54
C PRO A 243 -21.45 34.35 -21.86
N LEU A 244 -20.43 33.54 -22.14
CA LEU A 244 -19.66 33.62 -23.39
C LEU A 244 -20.52 33.30 -24.63
N VAL A 245 -21.32 32.22 -24.58
CA VAL A 245 -22.24 31.82 -25.65
C VAL A 245 -23.24 32.95 -25.93
N ARG A 246 -23.72 33.65 -24.90
CA ARG A 246 -24.68 34.75 -25.04
C ARG A 246 -24.04 36.01 -25.60
N THR A 247 -22.89 36.44 -25.05
CA THR A 247 -22.19 37.66 -25.50
C THR A 247 -21.69 37.56 -26.90
N MET A 248 -21.24 36.36 -27.34
CA MET A 248 -20.77 36.11 -28.71
C MET A 248 -21.86 35.66 -29.69
N ASN A 249 -23.11 35.58 -29.21
CA ASN A 249 -24.27 35.12 -30.02
C ASN A 249 -24.05 33.75 -30.68
N LEU A 250 -23.35 32.84 -29.97
CA LEU A 250 -23.05 31.49 -30.44
C LEU A 250 -24.29 30.59 -30.31
N PRO A 251 -24.38 29.53 -31.15
CA PRO A 251 -25.45 28.54 -31.00
C PRO A 251 -25.48 27.95 -29.58
N GLY A 252 -26.64 27.89 -28.97
CA GLY A 252 -26.82 27.38 -27.60
C GLY A 252 -26.37 25.92 -27.41
N SER A 253 -26.27 25.15 -28.52
CA SER A 253 -25.71 23.79 -28.55
C SER A 253 -24.26 23.70 -28.06
N PHE A 254 -23.49 24.80 -28.06
CA PHE A 254 -22.15 24.85 -27.49
C PHE A 254 -22.14 24.57 -25.96
N LEU A 255 -23.25 24.81 -25.26
CA LEU A 255 -23.41 24.47 -23.83
C LEU A 255 -23.46 22.97 -23.59
N LEU A 256 -23.71 22.14 -24.61
CA LEU A 256 -23.65 20.67 -24.50
C LEU A 256 -22.22 20.13 -24.55
N LEU A 257 -21.26 20.89 -25.06
CA LEU A 257 -19.88 20.43 -25.27
C LEU A 257 -19.20 19.99 -23.93
N PRO A 258 -19.25 20.76 -22.84
CA PRO A 258 -18.67 20.33 -21.57
C PRO A 258 -19.26 19.03 -21.02
N LEU A 259 -20.58 18.84 -21.23
CA LEU A 259 -21.29 17.66 -20.78
C LEU A 259 -20.82 16.42 -21.56
N ILE A 260 -20.64 16.53 -22.86
CA ILE A 260 -20.16 15.44 -23.73
C ILE A 260 -18.69 15.13 -23.40
N LEU A 261 -17.83 16.16 -23.30
CA LEU A 261 -16.42 16.00 -22.99
C LEU A 261 -16.17 15.37 -21.60
N ALA A 262 -17.04 15.61 -20.63
CA ALA A 262 -16.94 14.98 -19.32
C ALA A 262 -17.57 13.57 -19.28
N ALA A 263 -18.67 13.35 -20.00
CA ALA A 263 -19.40 12.07 -19.98
C ALA A 263 -18.58 10.92 -20.57
N ILE A 264 -17.94 11.15 -21.71
CA ILE A 264 -17.21 10.09 -22.43
C ILE A 264 -16.07 9.50 -21.60
N PRO A 265 -15.09 10.28 -21.12
CA PRO A 265 -13.97 9.72 -20.34
C PRO A 265 -14.45 9.10 -19.02
N THR A 266 -15.43 9.73 -18.34
CA THR A 266 -16.00 9.20 -17.09
C THR A 266 -16.67 7.85 -17.32
N TYR A 267 -17.49 7.74 -18.34
CA TYR A 267 -18.14 6.47 -18.74
C TYR A 267 -17.11 5.41 -19.13
N GLN A 268 -16.11 5.76 -19.95
CA GLN A 268 -15.09 4.83 -20.40
C GLN A 268 -14.26 4.30 -19.24
N SER A 269 -13.77 5.17 -18.35
CA SER A 269 -13.00 4.80 -17.17
C SER A 269 -13.81 3.92 -16.23
N THR A 270 -15.04 4.31 -15.88
CA THR A 270 -15.92 3.55 -14.98
C THR A 270 -16.28 2.19 -15.57
N ASN A 271 -16.68 2.15 -16.84
CA ASN A 271 -17.09 0.91 -17.50
C ASN A 271 -15.91 -0.06 -17.73
N SER A 272 -14.69 0.45 -18.01
CA SER A 272 -13.50 -0.38 -18.13
C SER A 272 -13.16 -1.06 -16.80
N ARG A 273 -13.21 -0.34 -15.69
CA ARG A 273 -12.97 -0.89 -14.33
C ARG A 273 -14.04 -1.90 -13.92
N ILE A 274 -15.33 -1.62 -14.17
CA ILE A 274 -16.42 -2.55 -13.86
C ILE A 274 -16.25 -3.85 -14.65
N ARG A 275 -15.94 -3.75 -15.95
CA ARG A 275 -15.69 -4.93 -16.79
C ARG A 275 -14.46 -5.72 -16.31
N ALA A 276 -13.37 -5.03 -15.97
CA ALA A 276 -12.17 -5.64 -15.43
C ALA A 276 -12.46 -6.38 -14.11
N PHE A 277 -13.14 -5.72 -13.18
CA PHE A 277 -13.54 -6.32 -11.91
C PHE A 277 -14.41 -7.57 -12.10
N ARG A 278 -15.45 -7.48 -12.96
CA ARG A 278 -16.33 -8.62 -13.22
C ARG A 278 -15.59 -9.82 -13.82
N ARG A 279 -14.60 -9.59 -14.68
CA ARG A 279 -13.79 -10.65 -15.31
C ARG A 279 -12.81 -11.28 -14.32
N ALA A 280 -12.19 -10.48 -13.45
CA ALA A 280 -11.21 -10.95 -12.49
C ALA A 280 -11.84 -11.73 -11.32
N PHE A 281 -12.99 -11.26 -10.83
CA PHE A 281 -13.68 -11.85 -9.66
C PHE A 281 -14.92 -12.71 -10.02
N THR A 282 -15.07 -13.11 -11.27
CA THR A 282 -16.14 -13.99 -11.81
C THR A 282 -17.35 -14.26 -10.88
N ASP A 283 -17.36 -15.41 -10.17
CA ASP A 283 -18.48 -15.86 -9.35
C ASP A 283 -18.64 -15.11 -8.02
N ARG A 284 -17.57 -14.44 -7.54
CA ARG A 284 -17.57 -13.71 -6.27
C ARG A 284 -17.97 -12.24 -6.43
N SER A 285 -17.87 -11.69 -7.67
CA SER A 285 -18.03 -10.25 -7.94
C SER A 285 -19.35 -9.67 -7.41
N ARG A 286 -20.47 -10.39 -7.54
CA ARG A 286 -21.79 -9.93 -7.04
C ARG A 286 -21.84 -9.86 -5.51
N ARG A 287 -21.22 -10.82 -4.83
CA ARG A 287 -21.18 -10.85 -3.35
C ARG A 287 -20.30 -9.72 -2.82
N ILE A 288 -19.12 -9.55 -3.38
CA ILE A 288 -18.17 -8.49 -3.03
C ILE A 288 -18.81 -7.11 -3.24
N LEU A 289 -19.42 -6.87 -4.41
CA LEU A 289 -20.08 -5.60 -4.71
C LEU A 289 -21.27 -5.31 -3.77
N ARG A 290 -22.07 -6.31 -3.42
CA ARG A 290 -23.14 -6.14 -2.43
C ARG A 290 -22.61 -5.84 -1.03
N SER A 291 -21.52 -6.50 -0.62
CA SER A 291 -20.84 -6.22 0.64
C SER A 291 -20.31 -4.79 0.66
N PHE A 292 -19.62 -4.36 -0.39
CA PHE A 292 -19.12 -3.00 -0.54
C PHE A 292 -20.22 -1.95 -0.43
N ILE A 293 -21.32 -2.10 -1.21
CA ILE A 293 -22.46 -1.18 -1.16
C ILE A 293 -23.06 -1.13 0.25
N ARG A 294 -23.17 -2.27 0.93
CA ARG A 294 -23.72 -2.34 2.30
C ARG A 294 -22.83 -1.65 3.31
N THR A 295 -21.51 -1.84 3.19
CA THR A 295 -20.52 -1.25 4.10
C THR A 295 -20.35 0.24 3.88
N HIS A 296 -20.35 0.67 2.60
CA HIS A 296 -20.13 2.06 2.19
C HIS A 296 -21.40 2.71 1.65
N ARG A 297 -22.54 2.51 2.34
CA ARG A 297 -23.87 3.02 1.89
C ARG A 297 -23.85 4.49 1.54
N PHE A 298 -23.21 5.31 2.38
CA PHE A 298 -23.15 6.75 2.18
C PHE A 298 -22.38 7.11 0.90
N LEU A 299 -21.22 6.49 0.66
CA LEU A 299 -20.43 6.70 -0.54
C LEU A 299 -21.16 6.24 -1.80
N SER A 300 -21.84 5.09 -1.71
CA SER A 300 -22.61 4.55 -2.83
C SER A 300 -23.81 5.42 -3.19
N LEU A 301 -24.54 5.95 -2.19
CA LEU A 301 -25.62 6.89 -2.38
C LEU A 301 -25.12 8.23 -2.93
N TRP A 302 -23.99 8.72 -2.42
CA TRP A 302 -23.36 9.94 -2.91
C TRP A 302 -22.91 9.81 -4.36
N ALA A 303 -22.30 8.69 -4.76
CA ALA A 303 -21.94 8.43 -6.16
C ALA A 303 -23.17 8.27 -7.07
N ALA A 304 -24.23 7.64 -6.59
CA ALA A 304 -25.49 7.53 -7.34
C ALA A 304 -26.18 8.89 -7.52
N SER A 305 -26.14 9.76 -6.50
CA SER A 305 -26.71 11.11 -6.60
C SER A 305 -25.97 11.98 -7.63
N ALA A 306 -24.67 11.75 -7.86
CA ALA A 306 -23.91 12.43 -8.92
C ALA A 306 -24.48 12.14 -10.31
N VAL A 307 -24.94 10.92 -10.57
CA VAL A 307 -25.57 10.54 -11.85
C VAL A 307 -26.91 11.26 -12.03
N VAL A 308 -27.71 11.35 -10.96
CA VAL A 308 -28.99 12.07 -10.99
C VAL A 308 -28.78 13.56 -11.24
N LEU A 309 -27.81 14.17 -10.56
CA LEU A 309 -27.45 15.59 -10.75
C LEU A 309 -26.93 15.85 -12.17
N TRP A 310 -26.15 14.92 -12.71
CA TRP A 310 -25.65 15.04 -14.09
C TRP A 310 -26.80 15.01 -15.12
N MET A 311 -27.78 14.10 -14.94
CA MET A 311 -28.98 14.10 -15.78
C MET A 311 -29.77 15.42 -15.65
N GLY A 312 -29.91 15.94 -14.43
CA GLY A 312 -30.51 17.25 -14.19
C GLY A 312 -29.76 18.39 -14.87
N LEU A 313 -28.42 18.35 -14.89
CA LEU A 313 -27.59 19.33 -15.57
C LEU A 313 -27.78 19.27 -17.09
N VAL A 314 -27.92 18.08 -17.68
CA VAL A 314 -28.27 17.89 -19.11
C VAL A 314 -29.61 18.53 -19.41
N ILE A 315 -30.63 18.25 -18.61
CA ILE A 315 -31.98 18.82 -18.77
C ILE A 315 -31.91 20.35 -18.67
N GLY A 316 -31.21 20.87 -17.63
CA GLY A 316 -31.03 22.31 -17.43
C GLY A 316 -30.34 23.00 -18.64
N THR A 317 -29.35 22.34 -19.23
CA THR A 317 -28.68 22.84 -20.43
C THR A 317 -29.62 22.90 -21.63
N VAL A 318 -30.45 21.89 -21.83
CA VAL A 318 -31.48 21.86 -22.87
C VAL A 318 -32.52 23.00 -22.66
N CYS A 319 -32.91 23.24 -21.42
CA CYS A 319 -33.79 24.35 -21.05
C CYS A 319 -33.14 25.71 -21.32
N ALA A 320 -31.85 25.87 -21.02
CA ALA A 320 -31.10 27.10 -21.29
C ALA A 320 -30.94 27.39 -22.78
N ILE A 321 -30.79 26.38 -23.61
CA ILE A 321 -30.80 26.51 -25.07
C ILE A 321 -32.13 27.12 -25.58
N ARG A 322 -33.23 26.81 -24.89
CA ARG A 322 -34.57 27.35 -25.15
C ARG A 322 -34.87 28.68 -24.49
N GLY A 323 -33.88 29.30 -23.85
CA GLY A 323 -34.01 30.61 -23.20
C GLY A 323 -34.44 30.57 -21.73
N THR A 324 -34.49 29.41 -21.07
CA THR A 324 -34.85 29.27 -19.67
C THR A 324 -33.64 28.79 -18.87
N ASP A 325 -32.88 29.74 -18.28
CA ASP A 325 -31.62 29.42 -17.60
C ASP A 325 -31.78 28.98 -16.13
N ALA A 326 -32.92 29.27 -15.53
CA ALA A 326 -33.13 29.02 -14.10
C ALA A 326 -32.82 27.57 -13.73
N VAL A 327 -33.23 26.59 -14.54
CA VAL A 327 -32.98 25.16 -14.27
C VAL A 327 -31.49 24.85 -14.35
N LEU A 328 -30.77 25.40 -15.33
CA LEU A 328 -29.32 25.19 -15.46
C LEU A 328 -28.57 25.76 -14.25
N ILE A 329 -28.90 26.97 -13.82
CA ILE A 329 -28.29 27.64 -12.66
C ILE A 329 -28.52 26.84 -11.39
N ILE A 330 -29.77 26.36 -11.17
CA ILE A 330 -30.12 25.53 -9.99
C ILE A 330 -29.33 24.22 -10.01
N MET A 331 -29.28 23.52 -11.15
CA MET A 331 -28.61 22.22 -11.25
C MET A 331 -27.07 22.36 -11.15
N ALA A 332 -26.50 23.41 -11.68
CA ALA A 332 -25.07 23.69 -11.52
C ALA A 332 -24.75 24.05 -10.05
N GLY A 333 -25.58 24.84 -9.38
CA GLY A 333 -25.43 25.13 -7.94
C GLY A 333 -25.56 23.86 -7.07
N ALA A 334 -26.51 22.99 -7.37
CA ALA A 334 -26.66 21.68 -6.70
C ALA A 334 -25.42 20.79 -6.92
N SER A 335 -24.81 20.81 -8.11
CA SER A 335 -23.60 20.06 -8.41
C SER A 335 -22.38 20.57 -7.63
N LEU A 336 -22.26 21.88 -7.43
CA LEU A 336 -21.24 22.48 -6.56
C LEU A 336 -21.46 22.16 -5.08
N GLY A 337 -22.70 22.15 -4.61
CA GLY A 337 -23.06 21.68 -3.26
C GLY A 337 -22.69 20.22 -3.03
N HIS A 338 -22.89 19.39 -4.03
CA HIS A 338 -22.48 17.97 -4.02
C HIS A 338 -20.94 17.81 -3.91
N LEU A 339 -20.16 18.71 -4.55
CA LEU A 339 -18.71 18.77 -4.42
C LEU A 339 -18.29 19.06 -2.97
N ALA A 340 -18.88 20.08 -2.35
CA ALA A 340 -18.59 20.44 -0.96
C ALA A 340 -18.90 19.27 -0.01
N LEU A 341 -20.04 18.60 -0.19
CA LEU A 341 -20.43 17.42 0.58
C LEU A 341 -19.42 16.29 0.38
N GLY A 342 -18.97 16.04 -0.86
CA GLY A 342 -17.97 15.05 -1.16
C GLY A 342 -16.64 15.30 -0.50
N TRP A 343 -16.20 16.54 -0.42
CA TRP A 343 -14.98 16.92 0.27
C TRP A 343 -15.06 16.62 1.78
N ILE A 344 -16.22 16.93 2.40
CA ILE A 344 -16.50 16.61 3.80
C ILE A 344 -16.45 15.10 4.04
N VAL A 345 -17.13 14.33 3.20
CA VAL A 345 -17.22 12.86 3.32
C VAL A 345 -15.87 12.20 3.14
N LEU A 346 -15.11 12.59 2.11
CA LEU A 346 -13.87 11.91 1.73
C LEU A 346 -12.66 12.34 2.59
N ARG A 347 -12.68 13.55 3.16
CA ARG A 347 -11.54 14.07 3.93
C ARG A 347 -11.81 14.24 5.43
N ILE A 348 -12.94 14.79 5.80
CA ILE A 348 -13.21 15.13 7.21
C ILE A 348 -13.64 13.90 8.02
N ILE A 349 -14.52 13.07 7.50
CA ILE A 349 -15.00 11.89 8.24
C ILE A 349 -13.90 10.88 8.55
N PRO A 350 -13.01 10.49 7.61
CA PRO A 350 -11.87 9.63 7.93
C PRO A 350 -10.89 10.26 8.92
N PHE A 351 -10.67 11.58 8.84
CA PHE A 351 -9.80 12.30 9.77
C PHE A 351 -10.34 12.27 11.21
N ILE A 352 -11.65 12.49 11.39
CA ILE A 352 -12.29 12.41 12.71
C ILE A 352 -12.24 10.98 13.26
N ARG A 353 -12.45 9.96 12.43
CA ARG A 353 -12.35 8.55 12.86
C ARG A 353 -10.96 8.15 13.33
N ARG A 354 -9.91 8.61 12.64
CA ARG A 354 -8.51 8.34 13.05
C ARG A 354 -8.10 9.04 14.35
N ARG A 355 -8.78 10.12 14.72
CA ARG A 355 -8.50 10.87 15.96
C ARG A 355 -9.22 10.29 17.18
N ASN A 356 -10.25 9.49 16.96
CA ASN A 356 -11.08 8.88 18.01
C ASN A 356 -10.84 7.35 18.15
N ALA A 357 -9.92 6.77 17.36
CA ALA A 357 -9.38 5.42 17.50
C ALA A 357 -7.96 5.47 18.03
#